data_be933959fc8598a6d2f1f051c54d0806
#
_entry.id   be933959fc8598a6d2f1f051c54d0806
#
_cell.length_a   1.000
_cell.length_b   1.000
_cell.length_c   1.000
_cell.angle_alpha   90.00
_cell.angle_beta   90.00
_cell.angle_gamma   90.00
#
_symmetry.space_group_name_H-M   'P 1'
#
loop_
_entity.id
_entity.type
_entity.pdbx_description
1 polymer ?
#
loop_
_entity_poly.entity_id
_entity_poly.type
_entity_poly.pdbx_seq_one_letter_code
_entity_poly.pdbx_strand_id
1 'polypeptide(L)'
;MFEPLSPGTILWSRYRIVQLVGRGGMGAIYQAEDLRLEGRLCAIKEVIPEPDATLERREQLQAQFYREATILARLDHPNLPKVSDYFTEGERDYLVMDFVPGRDLRELIEEARAKREFLAEEQVLAWAEQLFDALEFLHGQEPPLLHRDIKPANIKLTPAGTIKLVDFGLAKLMTPEDESTVTVLQGRGSVQYTPLEQYGGESGHTDVRSDVYAAGATLYHLLTGQPPVDAKQRFLKPDALIAPRALNPEISPHVERAILHAMAMHPDDRPASIAALRAELLGNVEGVPGNLQTSHKVFRAENGSPRLLPRNRAMAIDSAGLREALWQNRLLLLLLGLLLTLAIVVTALSAERSETSGADVKNIAPTPADLSYRLQDASLKFP
;
A
#
# COMPACT_ATOMS: atom_id res chain seq x y z
N MET A 1 -15.29 13.42 -13.60
CA MET A 1 -15.48 12.87 -12.24
C MET A 1 -16.75 12.03 -12.31
N PHE A 2 -16.63 10.71 -12.08
CA PHE A 2 -17.81 9.82 -12.17
C PHE A 2 -18.84 10.15 -11.08
N GLU A 3 -20.09 10.23 -11.47
CA GLU A 3 -21.21 10.46 -10.56
C GLU A 3 -21.67 9.12 -9.97
N PRO A 4 -21.79 9.00 -8.62
CA PRO A 4 -22.29 7.78 -8.00
C PRO A 4 -23.72 7.46 -8.46
N LEU A 5 -24.05 6.19 -8.47
CA LEU A 5 -25.43 5.74 -8.72
C LEU A 5 -26.36 6.25 -7.63
N SER A 6 -27.51 6.77 -8.04
CA SER A 6 -28.55 7.26 -7.12
C SER A 6 -29.33 6.09 -6.49
N PRO A 7 -29.81 6.23 -5.24
CA PRO A 7 -30.77 5.30 -4.67
C PRO A 7 -31.97 5.07 -5.58
N GLY A 8 -32.40 3.83 -5.71
CA GLY A 8 -33.49 3.42 -6.62
C GLY A 8 -33.04 3.02 -8.02
N THR A 9 -31.78 3.29 -8.42
CA THR A 9 -31.21 2.79 -9.69
C THR A 9 -31.26 1.27 -9.70
N ILE A 10 -31.72 0.69 -10.80
CA ILE A 10 -31.79 -0.76 -10.99
C ILE A 10 -30.70 -1.17 -11.97
N LEU A 11 -29.75 -1.98 -11.51
CA LEU A 11 -28.69 -2.58 -12.32
C LEU A 11 -29.12 -3.97 -12.76
N TRP A 12 -28.82 -4.29 -14.03
CA TRP A 12 -29.04 -5.59 -14.65
C TRP A 12 -30.46 -6.15 -14.45
N SER A 13 -31.45 -5.26 -14.37
CA SER A 13 -32.85 -5.58 -14.10
C SER A 13 -33.06 -6.45 -12.84
N ARG A 14 -32.13 -6.41 -11.90
CA ARG A 14 -32.12 -7.28 -10.72
C ARG A 14 -31.73 -6.58 -9.42
N TYR A 15 -30.75 -5.68 -9.45
CA TYR A 15 -30.20 -5.12 -8.24
C TYR A 15 -30.60 -3.66 -8.07
N ARG A 16 -31.42 -3.37 -7.07
CA ARG A 16 -31.86 -2.02 -6.75
C ARG A 16 -30.89 -1.38 -5.73
N ILE A 17 -30.24 -0.31 -6.13
CA ILE A 17 -29.36 0.46 -5.25
C ILE A 17 -30.16 1.05 -4.09
N VAL A 18 -29.76 0.76 -2.86
CA VAL A 18 -30.33 1.31 -1.63
C VAL A 18 -29.57 2.56 -1.21
N GLN A 19 -28.24 2.46 -1.10
CA GLN A 19 -27.39 3.59 -0.70
C GLN A 19 -25.93 3.35 -1.10
N LEU A 20 -25.18 4.45 -1.17
CA LEU A 20 -23.74 4.43 -1.29
C LEU A 20 -23.14 4.07 0.08
N VAL A 21 -22.28 3.03 0.14
CA VAL A 21 -21.56 2.58 1.35
C VAL A 21 -20.18 3.20 1.42
N GLY A 22 -19.47 3.28 0.30
CA GLY A 22 -18.13 3.82 0.23
C GLY A 22 -17.76 4.23 -1.18
N ARG A 23 -16.78 5.15 -1.29
CA ARG A 23 -16.25 5.63 -2.56
C ARG A 23 -14.73 5.70 -2.49
N GLY A 24 -14.06 5.19 -3.51
CA GLY A 24 -12.60 5.25 -3.67
C GLY A 24 -12.19 5.73 -5.05
N GLY A 25 -10.88 5.76 -5.31
CA GLY A 25 -10.34 6.19 -6.60
C GLY A 25 -10.71 5.29 -7.78
N MET A 26 -11.07 4.03 -7.51
CA MET A 26 -11.33 2.99 -8.52
C MET A 26 -12.81 2.63 -8.66
N GLY A 27 -13.70 3.30 -7.93
CA GLY A 27 -15.12 3.01 -7.97
C GLY A 27 -15.86 3.29 -6.69
N ALA A 28 -17.01 2.67 -6.55
CA ALA A 28 -17.90 2.83 -5.41
C ALA A 28 -18.42 1.48 -4.93
N ILE A 29 -18.81 1.43 -3.67
CA ILE A 29 -19.48 0.28 -3.07
C ILE A 29 -20.89 0.72 -2.67
N TYR A 30 -21.88 -0.03 -3.12
CA TYR A 30 -23.28 0.22 -2.85
C TYR A 30 -23.87 -0.92 -2.03
N GLN A 31 -24.79 -0.59 -1.13
CA GLN A 31 -25.76 -1.53 -0.64
C GLN A 31 -26.89 -1.62 -1.66
N ALA A 32 -27.28 -2.82 -2.04
CA ALA A 32 -28.37 -3.07 -2.97
C ALA A 32 -29.28 -4.19 -2.48
N GLU A 33 -30.50 -4.18 -2.99
CA GLU A 33 -31.49 -5.25 -2.78
C GLU A 33 -31.56 -6.13 -4.03
N ASP A 34 -31.50 -7.45 -3.86
CA ASP A 34 -31.71 -8.41 -4.94
C ASP A 34 -33.21 -8.62 -5.18
N LEU A 35 -33.75 -8.02 -6.24
CA LEU A 35 -35.18 -8.08 -6.57
C LEU A 35 -35.69 -9.49 -6.89
N ARG A 36 -34.80 -10.47 -7.11
CA ARG A 36 -35.19 -11.88 -7.32
C ARG A 36 -35.28 -12.67 -6.02
N LEU A 37 -34.67 -12.17 -4.95
CA LEU A 37 -34.61 -12.81 -3.65
C LEU A 37 -35.08 -11.80 -2.60
N GLU A 38 -36.38 -11.79 -2.33
CA GLU A 38 -37.04 -10.84 -1.44
C GLU A 38 -36.31 -10.75 -0.08
N GLY A 39 -35.96 -9.52 0.33
CA GLY A 39 -35.27 -9.23 1.58
C GLY A 39 -33.75 -9.49 1.57
N ARG A 40 -33.19 -10.00 0.46
CA ARG A 40 -31.73 -10.18 0.36
C ARG A 40 -31.05 -8.87 0.05
N LEU A 41 -30.16 -8.46 0.97
CA LEU A 41 -29.24 -7.35 0.75
C LEU A 41 -27.90 -7.88 0.22
N CYS A 42 -27.33 -7.17 -0.75
CA CYS A 42 -26.00 -7.44 -1.29
C CYS A 42 -25.14 -6.15 -1.30
N ALA A 43 -23.83 -6.32 -1.33
CA ALA A 43 -22.89 -5.27 -1.62
C ALA A 43 -22.51 -5.35 -3.10
N ILE A 44 -22.57 -4.21 -3.80
CA ILE A 44 -22.15 -4.11 -5.20
C ILE A 44 -20.93 -3.21 -5.26
N LYS A 45 -19.80 -3.77 -5.67
CA LYS A 45 -18.58 -3.03 -5.95
C LYS A 45 -18.56 -2.66 -7.43
N GLU A 46 -18.62 -1.36 -7.69
CA GLU A 46 -18.47 -0.78 -9.02
C GLU A 46 -16.98 -0.58 -9.31
N VAL A 47 -16.52 -1.04 -10.46
CA VAL A 47 -15.18 -0.81 -10.98
C VAL A 47 -15.29 0.10 -12.19
N ILE A 48 -14.63 1.24 -12.12
CA ILE A 48 -14.66 2.27 -13.16
C ILE A 48 -13.41 2.11 -14.01
N PRO A 49 -13.53 1.99 -15.35
CA PRO A 49 -12.38 1.92 -16.22
C PRO A 49 -11.55 3.21 -16.16
N GLU A 50 -10.26 3.10 -16.47
CA GLU A 50 -9.38 4.26 -16.62
C GLU A 50 -9.93 5.20 -17.71
N PRO A 51 -10.08 6.51 -17.43
CA PRO A 51 -10.75 7.44 -18.37
C PRO A 51 -10.09 7.50 -19.75
N ASP A 52 -8.77 7.35 -19.82
CA ASP A 52 -7.96 7.50 -21.04
C ASP A 52 -7.47 6.14 -21.59
N ALA A 53 -8.01 5.01 -21.10
CA ALA A 53 -7.61 3.70 -21.57
C ALA A 53 -8.03 3.47 -23.03
N THR A 54 -7.12 2.93 -23.84
CA THR A 54 -7.44 2.47 -25.21
C THR A 54 -8.48 1.34 -25.17
N LEU A 55 -9.16 1.10 -26.27
CA LEU A 55 -10.13 0.02 -26.36
C LEU A 55 -9.51 -1.34 -25.99
N GLU A 56 -8.32 -1.63 -26.55
CA GLU A 56 -7.57 -2.84 -26.25
C GLU A 56 -7.24 -2.97 -24.75
N ARG A 57 -6.84 -1.87 -24.11
CA ARG A 57 -6.56 -1.84 -22.67
C ARG A 57 -7.81 -2.10 -21.83
N ARG A 58 -8.95 -1.52 -22.21
CA ARG A 58 -10.24 -1.76 -21.54
C ARG A 58 -10.66 -3.23 -21.65
N GLU A 59 -10.52 -3.86 -22.83
CA GLU A 59 -10.81 -5.29 -23.03
C GLU A 59 -9.90 -6.18 -22.17
N GLN A 60 -8.62 -5.85 -22.07
CA GLN A 60 -7.67 -6.56 -21.20
C GLN A 60 -8.07 -6.46 -19.72
N LEU A 61 -8.38 -5.26 -19.23
CA LEU A 61 -8.81 -5.02 -17.85
C LEU A 61 -10.11 -5.75 -17.53
N GLN A 62 -11.08 -5.73 -18.44
CA GLN A 62 -12.33 -6.45 -18.29
C GLN A 62 -12.14 -7.96 -18.27
N ALA A 63 -11.33 -8.51 -19.16
CA ALA A 63 -10.99 -9.94 -19.18
C ALA A 63 -10.28 -10.35 -17.87
N GLN A 64 -9.44 -9.49 -17.33
CA GLN A 64 -8.80 -9.69 -16.04
C GLN A 64 -9.82 -9.66 -14.90
N PHE A 65 -10.71 -8.66 -14.85
CA PHE A 65 -11.79 -8.57 -13.88
C PHE A 65 -12.65 -9.85 -13.84
N TYR A 66 -13.05 -10.37 -15.00
CA TYR A 66 -13.83 -11.61 -15.07
C TYR A 66 -13.07 -12.83 -14.55
N ARG A 67 -11.77 -12.95 -14.85
CA ARG A 67 -10.94 -14.04 -14.29
C ARG A 67 -10.89 -13.97 -12.77
N GLU A 68 -10.67 -12.80 -12.23
CA GLU A 68 -10.58 -12.57 -10.78
C GLU A 68 -11.93 -12.78 -10.08
N ALA A 69 -13.01 -12.22 -10.64
CA ALA A 69 -14.36 -12.45 -10.13
C ALA A 69 -14.70 -13.94 -10.08
N THR A 70 -14.29 -14.70 -11.10
CA THR A 70 -14.47 -16.16 -11.15
C THR A 70 -13.69 -16.88 -10.04
N ILE A 71 -12.47 -16.44 -9.73
CA ILE A 71 -11.68 -16.99 -8.62
C ILE A 71 -12.37 -16.69 -7.29
N LEU A 72 -12.75 -15.43 -7.07
CA LEU A 72 -13.41 -15.00 -5.84
C LEU A 72 -14.76 -15.69 -5.61
N ALA A 73 -15.51 -15.98 -6.67
CA ALA A 73 -16.79 -16.68 -6.58
C ALA A 73 -16.67 -18.12 -6.09
N ARG A 74 -15.47 -18.74 -6.18
CA ARG A 74 -15.19 -20.09 -5.67
C ARG A 74 -14.81 -20.11 -4.19
N LEU A 75 -14.46 -18.94 -3.63
CA LEU A 75 -14.07 -18.86 -2.23
C LEU A 75 -15.32 -19.01 -1.34
N ASP A 76 -15.21 -19.88 -0.35
CA ASP A 76 -16.25 -20.09 0.66
C ASP A 76 -15.59 -20.20 2.04
N HIS A 77 -15.65 -19.12 2.82
CA HIS A 77 -15.05 -19.05 4.14
C HIS A 77 -15.89 -18.17 5.07
N PRO A 78 -16.10 -18.57 6.36
CA PRO A 78 -16.96 -17.83 7.28
C PRO A 78 -16.54 -16.38 7.52
N ASN A 79 -15.26 -16.04 7.39
CA ASN A 79 -14.75 -14.71 7.60
C ASN A 79 -14.54 -13.90 6.30
N LEU A 80 -15.05 -14.38 5.16
CA LEU A 80 -15.06 -13.68 3.88
C LEU A 80 -16.50 -13.46 3.40
N PRO A 81 -16.81 -12.36 2.69
CA PRO A 81 -18.08 -12.22 1.99
C PRO A 81 -18.08 -13.13 0.77
N LYS A 82 -19.20 -13.82 0.51
CA LYS A 82 -19.34 -14.66 -0.67
C LYS A 82 -19.68 -13.81 -1.89
N VAL A 83 -18.92 -13.98 -2.96
CA VAL A 83 -19.26 -13.40 -4.28
C VAL A 83 -20.35 -14.24 -4.90
N SER A 84 -21.45 -13.59 -5.32
CA SER A 84 -22.64 -14.26 -5.85
C SER A 84 -22.90 -13.97 -7.32
N ASP A 85 -22.34 -12.89 -7.86
CA ASP A 85 -22.54 -12.49 -9.24
C ASP A 85 -21.49 -11.49 -9.71
N TYR A 86 -21.32 -11.34 -11.01
CA TYR A 86 -20.57 -10.27 -11.63
C TYR A 86 -21.12 -9.99 -13.04
N PHE A 87 -21.12 -8.73 -13.44
CA PHE A 87 -21.65 -8.32 -14.76
C PHE A 87 -21.08 -6.98 -15.20
N THR A 88 -21.22 -6.68 -16.48
CA THR A 88 -20.93 -5.36 -17.06
C THR A 88 -22.24 -4.70 -17.46
N GLU A 89 -22.39 -3.42 -17.15
CA GLU A 89 -23.48 -2.58 -17.65
C GLU A 89 -22.94 -1.23 -18.10
N GLY A 90 -23.14 -0.93 -19.37
CA GLY A 90 -22.47 0.20 -20.01
C GLY A 90 -20.95 -0.02 -20.09
N GLU A 91 -20.18 0.94 -19.58
CA GLU A 91 -18.72 0.88 -19.53
C GLU A 91 -18.17 0.50 -18.13
N ARG A 92 -19.02 -0.01 -17.24
CA ARG A 92 -18.68 -0.29 -15.85
C ARG A 92 -18.84 -1.77 -15.52
N ASP A 93 -17.90 -2.28 -14.74
CA ASP A 93 -17.95 -3.64 -14.23
C ASP A 93 -18.43 -3.64 -12.79
N TYR A 94 -19.23 -4.65 -12.45
CA TYR A 94 -19.85 -4.78 -11.15
C TYR A 94 -19.59 -6.16 -10.56
N LEU A 95 -19.15 -6.20 -9.29
CA LEU A 95 -19.03 -7.42 -8.50
C LEU A 95 -20.08 -7.40 -7.40
N VAL A 96 -20.90 -8.46 -7.33
CA VAL A 96 -21.95 -8.62 -6.33
C VAL A 96 -21.53 -9.61 -5.28
N MET A 97 -21.60 -9.21 -4.02
CA MET A 97 -21.22 -10.06 -2.88
C MET A 97 -22.19 -9.88 -1.72
N ASP A 98 -22.05 -10.71 -0.70
CA ASP A 98 -22.85 -10.58 0.52
C ASP A 98 -22.67 -9.20 1.13
N PHE A 99 -23.77 -8.56 1.52
CA PHE A 99 -23.72 -7.36 2.34
C PHE A 99 -23.39 -7.75 3.78
N VAL A 100 -22.30 -7.23 4.30
CA VAL A 100 -21.85 -7.47 5.67
C VAL A 100 -22.37 -6.34 6.56
N PRO A 101 -23.40 -6.60 7.40
CA PRO A 101 -23.88 -5.60 8.35
C PRO A 101 -22.89 -5.43 9.50
N GLY A 102 -22.97 -4.29 10.18
CA GLY A 102 -22.12 -3.98 11.32
C GLY A 102 -21.07 -2.92 11.01
N ARG A 103 -20.24 -2.63 12.01
CA ARG A 103 -19.23 -1.58 11.96
C ARG A 103 -17.88 -2.12 11.51
N ASP A 104 -17.05 -1.30 10.90
CA ASP A 104 -15.65 -1.66 10.68
C ASP A 104 -14.80 -1.43 11.94
N LEU A 105 -13.65 -2.08 12.00
CA LEU A 105 -12.78 -1.99 13.20
C LEU A 105 -12.17 -0.60 13.36
N ARG A 106 -12.10 0.23 12.31
CA ARG A 106 -11.68 1.63 12.43
C ARG A 106 -12.69 2.44 13.25
N GLU A 107 -13.98 2.25 13.01
CA GLU A 107 -15.05 2.90 13.78
C GLU A 107 -14.98 2.53 15.28
N LEU A 108 -14.56 1.29 15.59
CA LEU A 108 -14.36 0.84 16.98
C LEU A 108 -13.12 1.51 17.62
N ILE A 109 -12.03 1.66 16.86
CA ILE A 109 -10.86 2.42 17.33
C ILE A 109 -11.25 3.88 17.62
N GLU A 110 -11.99 4.52 16.72
CA GLU A 110 -12.42 5.92 16.86
C GLU A 110 -13.32 6.10 18.09
N GLU A 111 -14.22 5.15 18.35
CA GLU A 111 -15.08 5.14 19.55
C GLU A 111 -14.25 5.00 20.83
N ALA A 112 -13.32 4.04 20.89
CA ALA A 112 -12.44 3.84 22.04
C ALA A 112 -11.59 5.10 22.32
N ARG A 113 -11.02 5.70 21.25
CA ARG A 113 -10.28 6.96 21.36
C ARG A 113 -11.13 8.12 21.90
N ALA A 114 -12.39 8.23 21.45
CA ALA A 114 -13.30 9.27 21.96
C ALA A 114 -13.56 9.12 23.46
N LYS A 115 -13.56 7.87 23.96
CA LYS A 115 -13.68 7.54 25.39
C LYS A 115 -12.34 7.62 26.14
N ARG A 116 -11.21 7.81 25.45
CA ARG A 116 -9.84 7.72 25.97
C ARG A 116 -9.51 6.34 26.54
N GLU A 117 -10.01 5.32 25.89
CA GLU A 117 -9.81 3.91 26.22
C GLU A 117 -9.03 3.20 25.12
N PHE A 118 -8.41 2.09 25.46
CA PHE A 118 -7.85 1.14 24.49
C PHE A 118 -8.83 -0.01 24.28
N LEU A 119 -8.75 -0.64 23.11
CA LEU A 119 -9.41 -1.92 22.89
C LEU A 119 -8.69 -2.99 23.71
N ALA A 120 -9.45 -3.84 24.39
CA ALA A 120 -8.88 -4.91 25.21
C ALA A 120 -8.05 -5.87 24.34
N GLU A 121 -6.84 -6.23 24.77
CA GLU A 121 -5.93 -7.12 24.05
C GLU A 121 -6.60 -8.44 23.72
N GLU A 122 -7.28 -9.07 24.69
CA GLU A 122 -8.00 -10.33 24.50
C GLU A 122 -9.03 -10.24 23.37
N GLN A 123 -9.76 -9.14 23.29
CA GLN A 123 -10.76 -8.94 22.23
C GLN A 123 -10.10 -8.76 20.85
N VAL A 124 -9.01 -8.02 20.78
CA VAL A 124 -8.25 -7.81 19.55
C VAL A 124 -7.64 -9.11 19.06
N LEU A 125 -7.09 -9.93 19.97
CA LEU A 125 -6.54 -11.24 19.64
C LEU A 125 -7.62 -12.21 19.14
N ALA A 126 -8.83 -12.18 19.74
CA ALA A 126 -9.95 -12.99 19.25
C ALA A 126 -10.41 -12.60 17.83
N TRP A 127 -10.32 -11.32 17.48
CA TRP A 127 -10.55 -10.90 16.08
C TRP A 127 -9.38 -11.26 15.16
N ALA A 128 -8.15 -11.18 15.68
CA ALA A 128 -6.96 -11.57 14.93
C ALA A 128 -6.99 -13.05 14.54
N GLU A 129 -7.42 -13.95 15.42
CA GLU A 129 -7.58 -15.37 15.10
C GLU A 129 -8.50 -15.57 13.89
N GLN A 130 -9.66 -14.95 13.89
CA GLN A 130 -10.61 -15.03 12.78
C GLN A 130 -10.06 -14.41 11.47
N LEU A 131 -9.29 -13.32 11.59
CA LEU A 131 -8.60 -12.72 10.45
C LEU A 131 -7.55 -13.67 9.87
N PHE A 132 -6.80 -14.33 10.74
CA PHE A 132 -5.77 -15.28 10.34
C PHE A 132 -6.36 -16.53 9.68
N ASP A 133 -7.51 -17.04 10.15
CA ASP A 133 -8.23 -18.10 9.47
C ASP A 133 -8.57 -17.73 8.03
N ALA A 134 -9.07 -16.51 7.79
CA ALA A 134 -9.35 -16.04 6.45
C ALA A 134 -8.09 -15.90 5.59
N LEU A 135 -7.00 -15.36 6.15
CA LEU A 135 -5.76 -15.16 5.40
C LEU A 135 -5.05 -16.50 5.10
N GLU A 136 -5.02 -17.44 6.04
CA GLU A 136 -4.48 -18.77 5.79
C GLU A 136 -5.26 -19.51 4.71
N PHE A 137 -6.60 -19.39 4.73
CA PHE A 137 -7.45 -19.94 3.67
C PHE A 137 -7.11 -19.33 2.30
N LEU A 138 -6.92 -18.01 2.21
CA LEU A 138 -6.54 -17.34 0.96
C LEU A 138 -5.14 -17.74 0.50
N HIS A 139 -4.17 -17.77 1.41
CA HIS A 139 -2.80 -18.15 1.08
C HIS A 139 -2.65 -19.63 0.71
N GLY A 140 -3.58 -20.48 1.16
CA GLY A 140 -3.64 -21.90 0.82
C GLY A 140 -4.28 -22.20 -0.54
N GLN A 141 -4.73 -21.20 -1.30
CA GLN A 141 -5.24 -21.41 -2.65
C GLN A 141 -4.09 -21.69 -3.63
N GLU A 142 -4.40 -22.30 -4.78
CA GLU A 142 -3.44 -22.54 -5.86
C GLU A 142 -3.88 -21.80 -7.14
N PRO A 143 -3.17 -20.73 -7.54
CA PRO A 143 -2.05 -20.08 -6.83
C PRO A 143 -2.51 -19.34 -5.56
N PRO A 144 -1.56 -19.04 -4.61
CA PRO A 144 -1.88 -18.29 -3.41
C PRO A 144 -2.52 -16.93 -3.72
N LEU A 145 -3.60 -16.62 -3.00
CA LEU A 145 -4.30 -15.34 -3.12
C LEU A 145 -3.86 -14.39 -2.01
N LEU A 146 -3.38 -13.21 -2.39
CA LEU A 146 -3.00 -12.16 -1.47
C LEU A 146 -4.12 -11.13 -1.35
N HIS A 147 -4.42 -10.69 -0.13
CA HIS A 147 -5.44 -9.66 0.08
C HIS A 147 -4.93 -8.25 -0.26
N ARG A 148 -3.69 -7.91 0.08
CA ARG A 148 -2.96 -6.68 -0.26
C ARG A 148 -3.54 -5.35 0.26
N ASP A 149 -4.65 -5.37 0.98
CA ASP A 149 -5.27 -4.16 1.56
C ASP A 149 -5.88 -4.45 2.95
N ILE A 150 -5.15 -5.19 3.80
CA ILE A 150 -5.56 -5.48 5.17
C ILE A 150 -5.40 -4.22 6.00
N LYS A 151 -6.51 -3.75 6.60
CA LYS A 151 -6.57 -2.57 7.45
C LYS A 151 -7.87 -2.57 8.28
N PRO A 152 -7.96 -1.85 9.39
CA PRO A 152 -9.17 -1.83 10.23
C PRO A 152 -10.46 -1.48 9.47
N ALA A 153 -10.39 -0.60 8.48
CA ALA A 153 -11.55 -0.21 7.66
C ALA A 153 -12.10 -1.33 6.77
N ASN A 154 -11.28 -2.34 6.45
CA ASN A 154 -11.66 -3.49 5.63
C ASN A 154 -12.01 -4.72 6.46
N ILE A 155 -12.11 -4.60 7.78
CA ILE A 155 -12.53 -5.68 8.69
C ILE A 155 -13.80 -5.25 9.38
N LYS A 156 -14.91 -5.91 9.05
CA LYS A 156 -16.22 -5.60 9.63
C LYS A 156 -16.56 -6.57 10.75
N LEU A 157 -17.02 -6.02 11.88
CA LEU A 157 -17.56 -6.79 12.99
C LEU A 157 -19.08 -6.86 12.84
N THR A 158 -19.58 -8.08 12.62
CA THR A 158 -21.01 -8.34 12.51
C THR A 158 -21.71 -8.25 13.87
N PRO A 159 -23.04 -8.05 13.93
CA PRO A 159 -23.80 -8.10 15.18
C PRO A 159 -23.67 -9.44 15.95
N ALA A 160 -23.31 -10.52 15.26
CA ALA A 160 -23.07 -11.83 15.85
C ALA A 160 -21.65 -11.98 16.46
N GLY A 161 -20.81 -10.95 16.42
CA GLY A 161 -19.44 -11.00 16.97
C GLY A 161 -18.41 -11.66 16.04
N THR A 162 -18.79 -11.99 14.81
CA THR A 162 -17.89 -12.56 13.79
C THR A 162 -17.29 -11.44 12.96
N ILE A 163 -15.97 -11.48 12.71
CA ILE A 163 -15.37 -10.55 11.75
C ILE A 163 -15.51 -11.06 10.32
N LYS A 164 -15.60 -10.11 9.38
CA LYS A 164 -15.53 -10.37 7.95
C LYS A 164 -14.47 -9.46 7.32
N LEU A 165 -13.50 -10.07 6.66
CA LEU A 165 -12.51 -9.34 5.85
C LEU A 165 -13.14 -9.00 4.50
N VAL A 166 -13.42 -7.74 4.28
CA VAL A 166 -14.10 -7.23 3.08
C VAL A 166 -13.11 -6.50 2.16
N ASP A 167 -13.56 -6.17 0.96
CA ASP A 167 -12.85 -5.36 -0.01
C ASP A 167 -11.52 -5.97 -0.49
N PHE A 168 -11.63 -7.18 -1.05
CA PHE A 168 -10.52 -7.76 -1.81
C PHE A 168 -9.98 -6.73 -2.79
N GLY A 169 -8.66 -6.55 -2.78
CA GLY A 169 -7.99 -5.59 -3.65
C GLY A 169 -8.05 -5.93 -5.14
N LEU A 170 -9.26 -6.18 -5.69
CA LEU A 170 -9.49 -6.42 -7.13
C LEU A 170 -8.73 -5.44 -8.01
N ALA A 171 -8.67 -4.20 -7.55
CA ALA A 171 -7.95 -3.15 -8.25
C ALA A 171 -6.43 -3.32 -8.26
N LYS A 172 -5.86 -4.07 -7.33
CA LYS A 172 -4.41 -4.37 -7.28
C LYS A 172 -4.06 -5.65 -8.05
N LEU A 173 -5.04 -6.50 -8.30
CA LEU A 173 -4.91 -7.63 -9.21
C LEU A 173 -5.03 -7.16 -10.68
N MET A 174 -5.70 -6.03 -10.93
CA MET A 174 -5.95 -5.47 -12.27
C MET A 174 -4.78 -4.64 -12.83
N THR A 175 -3.72 -4.42 -12.08
CA THR A 175 -2.52 -3.81 -12.62
C THR A 175 -1.60 -4.91 -13.15
N PRO A 176 -1.39 -5.01 -14.48
CA PRO A 176 -0.21 -5.68 -15.00
C PRO A 176 1.03 -4.96 -14.45
N GLU A 177 2.17 -5.61 -14.51
CA GLU A 177 3.49 -5.17 -14.06
C GLU A 177 3.96 -3.77 -14.53
N ASP A 178 3.05 -2.91 -15.01
CA ASP A 178 3.32 -1.53 -15.41
C ASP A 178 3.44 -0.61 -14.18
N GLU A 179 4.67 -0.32 -13.88
CA GLU A 179 5.27 0.30 -12.68
C GLU A 179 4.75 1.69 -12.30
N SER A 180 4.08 2.40 -13.18
CA SER A 180 3.69 3.80 -12.96
C SER A 180 2.36 3.99 -12.24
N THR A 181 1.50 2.96 -12.20
CA THR A 181 0.09 3.10 -11.77
C THR A 181 -0.13 2.80 -10.29
N VAL A 182 0.76 2.05 -9.63
CA VAL A 182 0.60 1.63 -8.22
C VAL A 182 0.60 2.80 -7.24
N THR A 183 1.31 3.87 -7.55
CA THR A 183 1.45 5.02 -6.65
C THR A 183 0.19 5.91 -6.61
N VAL A 184 -0.60 5.94 -7.66
CA VAL A 184 -1.77 6.85 -7.80
C VAL A 184 -3.03 6.26 -7.14
N LEU A 185 -3.09 4.93 -6.97
CA LEU A 185 -4.32 4.22 -6.60
C LEU A 185 -4.45 3.91 -5.09
N GLN A 186 -3.42 4.19 -4.29
CA GLN A 186 -3.53 4.09 -2.83
C GLN A 186 -4.29 5.30 -2.30
N GLY A 187 -5.53 5.07 -1.87
CA GLY A 187 -6.26 6.07 -1.08
C GLY A 187 -5.42 6.51 0.13
N ARG A 188 -5.49 7.79 0.51
CA ARG A 188 -4.69 8.41 1.59
C ARG A 188 -4.70 7.64 2.94
N GLY A 189 -5.60 6.68 3.13
CA GLY A 189 -5.74 5.90 4.37
C GLY A 189 -5.11 4.50 4.36
N SER A 190 -4.45 4.06 3.27
CA SER A 190 -3.88 2.70 3.19
C SER A 190 -2.36 2.67 3.35
N VAL A 191 -1.68 3.80 3.21
CA VAL A 191 -0.19 3.87 3.20
C VAL A 191 0.45 3.36 4.49
N GLN A 192 -0.21 3.52 5.64
CA GLN A 192 0.29 3.08 6.94
C GLN A 192 0.36 1.54 7.09
N TYR A 193 -0.45 0.82 6.30
CA TYR A 193 -0.54 -0.65 6.36
C TYR A 193 0.18 -1.33 5.19
N THR A 194 0.71 -0.54 4.27
CA THR A 194 1.33 -1.02 3.03
C THR A 194 2.83 -1.19 3.23
N PRO A 195 3.41 -2.40 3.05
CA PRO A 195 4.83 -2.62 3.12
C PRO A 195 5.58 -2.05 1.91
N LEU A 196 6.91 -1.90 2.00
CA LEU A 196 7.74 -1.25 0.98
C LEU A 196 7.67 -1.92 -0.38
N GLU A 197 7.65 -3.23 -0.42
CA GLU A 197 7.62 -4.02 -1.66
C GLU A 197 6.34 -3.81 -2.48
N GLN A 198 5.28 -3.24 -1.89
CA GLN A 198 4.05 -2.89 -2.61
C GLN A 198 4.10 -1.49 -3.26
N TYR A 199 5.18 -0.73 -3.10
CA TYR A 199 5.27 0.63 -3.66
C TYR A 199 5.87 0.70 -5.07
N GLY A 200 6.12 -0.42 -5.69
CA GLY A 200 6.52 -0.47 -7.10
C GLY A 200 8.00 -0.74 -7.32
N GLY A 201 8.32 -1.11 -8.53
CA GLY A 201 9.62 -1.39 -9.09
C GLY A 201 9.76 -2.84 -9.55
N GLU A 202 10.48 -3.05 -10.65
CA GLU A 202 10.75 -4.36 -11.29
C GLU A 202 11.31 -5.44 -10.34
N SER A 203 11.63 -5.09 -9.09
CA SER A 203 12.19 -5.98 -8.07
C SER A 203 11.22 -6.34 -6.93
N GLY A 204 10.02 -5.77 -6.89
CA GLY A 204 9.07 -5.93 -5.79
C GLY A 204 8.19 -7.17 -5.95
N HIS A 205 8.69 -8.37 -5.66
CA HIS A 205 7.85 -9.55 -5.55
C HIS A 205 7.02 -9.50 -4.27
N THR A 206 5.72 -9.19 -4.39
CA THR A 206 4.78 -9.33 -3.28
C THR A 206 4.44 -10.79 -3.06
N ASP A 207 4.58 -11.27 -1.84
CA ASP A 207 4.18 -12.62 -1.42
C ASP A 207 3.32 -12.57 -0.14
N VAL A 208 3.05 -13.72 0.45
CA VAL A 208 2.21 -13.84 1.66
C VAL A 208 2.73 -12.99 2.84
N ARG A 209 4.02 -12.64 2.87
CA ARG A 209 4.63 -11.81 3.90
C ARG A 209 4.25 -10.33 3.79
N SER A 210 3.73 -9.90 2.64
CA SER A 210 3.12 -8.56 2.51
C SER A 210 1.82 -8.47 3.31
N ASP A 211 1.00 -9.52 3.32
CA ASP A 211 -0.19 -9.60 4.15
C ASP A 211 0.16 -9.77 5.64
N VAL A 212 1.27 -10.47 5.97
CA VAL A 212 1.81 -10.53 7.35
C VAL A 212 2.13 -9.13 7.88
N TYR A 213 2.82 -8.30 7.10
CA TYR A 213 3.10 -6.91 7.48
C TYR A 213 1.81 -6.11 7.71
N ALA A 214 0.86 -6.19 6.78
CA ALA A 214 -0.40 -5.46 6.85
C ALA A 214 -1.26 -5.91 8.05
N ALA A 215 -1.24 -7.20 8.39
CA ALA A 215 -1.86 -7.74 9.60
C ALA A 215 -1.20 -7.20 10.87
N GLY A 216 0.13 -7.19 10.94
CA GLY A 216 0.90 -6.58 12.03
C GLY A 216 0.59 -5.09 12.21
N ALA A 217 0.55 -4.32 11.11
CA ALA A 217 0.19 -2.90 11.11
C ALA A 217 -1.26 -2.66 11.57
N THR A 218 -2.17 -3.57 11.21
CA THR A 218 -3.56 -3.55 11.66
C THR A 218 -3.65 -3.79 13.16
N LEU A 219 -2.97 -4.81 13.69
CA LEU A 219 -2.92 -5.10 15.13
C LEU A 219 -2.27 -3.97 15.92
N TYR A 220 -1.19 -3.38 15.39
CA TYR A 220 -0.59 -2.18 15.98
C TYR A 220 -1.64 -1.08 16.17
N HIS A 221 -2.41 -0.77 15.12
CA HIS A 221 -3.43 0.29 15.19
C HIS A 221 -4.57 -0.05 16.17
N LEU A 222 -5.05 -1.30 16.14
CA LEU A 222 -6.12 -1.75 17.04
C LEU A 222 -5.74 -1.61 18.52
N LEU A 223 -4.51 -2.01 18.89
CA LEU A 223 -4.06 -2.04 20.27
C LEU A 223 -3.55 -0.69 20.78
N THR A 224 -3.02 0.16 19.90
CA THR A 224 -2.47 1.47 20.30
C THR A 224 -3.45 2.63 20.08
N GLY A 225 -4.55 2.42 19.34
CA GLY A 225 -5.46 3.47 18.92
C GLY A 225 -4.86 4.46 17.93
N GLN A 226 -3.62 4.22 17.43
CA GLN A 226 -2.91 5.07 16.48
C GLN A 226 -2.37 4.26 15.33
N PRO A 227 -2.55 4.72 14.06
CA PRO A 227 -1.95 4.02 12.94
C PRO A 227 -0.42 4.09 13.02
N PRO A 228 0.30 3.06 12.57
CA PRO A 228 1.76 3.11 12.52
C PRO A 228 2.24 4.15 11.50
N VAL A 229 3.46 4.58 11.66
CA VAL A 229 4.16 5.38 10.64
C VAL A 229 4.33 4.54 9.37
N ASP A 230 4.10 5.14 8.20
CA ASP A 230 4.19 4.44 6.94
C ASP A 230 5.61 3.89 6.64
N ALA A 231 5.67 2.84 5.84
CA ALA A 231 6.91 2.11 5.56
C ALA A 231 7.99 2.99 4.88
N LYS A 232 7.62 3.96 4.05
CA LYS A 232 8.58 4.87 3.41
C LYS A 232 9.24 5.80 4.44
N GLN A 233 8.45 6.35 5.37
CA GLN A 233 8.99 7.17 6.45
C GLN A 233 9.86 6.35 7.39
N ARG A 234 9.48 5.10 7.72
CA ARG A 234 10.28 4.18 8.52
C ARG A 234 11.60 3.81 7.84
N PHE A 235 11.60 3.63 6.52
CA PHE A 235 12.83 3.39 5.76
C PHE A 235 13.82 4.56 5.87
N LEU A 236 13.31 5.80 5.79
CA LEU A 236 14.13 7.01 5.93
C LEU A 236 14.55 7.31 7.38
N LYS A 237 13.70 6.91 8.34
CA LYS A 237 13.89 7.13 9.78
C LYS A 237 13.52 5.86 10.54
N PRO A 238 14.45 4.92 10.74
CA PRO A 238 14.17 3.63 11.39
C PRO A 238 13.54 3.75 12.77
N ASP A 239 13.87 4.79 13.53
CA ASP A 239 13.36 5.04 14.88
C ASP A 239 12.00 5.78 14.89
N ALA A 240 11.35 5.99 13.73
CA ALA A 240 10.07 6.71 13.66
C ALA A 240 8.89 5.90 14.22
N LEU A 241 8.97 4.55 14.22
CA LEU A 241 7.92 3.71 14.78
C LEU A 241 8.03 3.68 16.31
N ILE A 242 7.00 4.18 16.99
CA ILE A 242 6.90 4.10 18.45
C ILE A 242 6.53 2.66 18.83
N ALA A 243 7.22 2.08 19.81
CA ALA A 243 6.90 0.74 20.28
C ALA A 243 5.46 0.68 20.83
N PRO A 244 4.68 -0.37 20.52
CA PRO A 244 3.28 -0.49 20.96
C PRO A 244 3.06 -0.23 22.46
N ARG A 245 3.91 -0.79 23.32
CA ARG A 245 3.80 -0.63 24.77
C ARG A 245 4.21 0.75 25.29
N ALA A 246 4.91 1.54 24.50
CA ALA A 246 5.15 2.94 24.83
C ALA A 246 3.89 3.81 24.64
N LEU A 247 2.95 3.36 23.80
CA LEU A 247 1.64 4.00 23.59
C LEU A 247 0.56 3.42 24.49
N ASN A 248 0.54 2.09 24.63
CA ASN A 248 -0.39 1.36 25.47
C ASN A 248 0.38 0.35 26.36
N PRO A 249 0.69 0.67 27.62
CA PRO A 249 1.42 -0.21 28.53
C PRO A 249 0.72 -1.54 28.87
N GLU A 250 -0.59 -1.65 28.60
CA GLU A 250 -1.38 -2.85 28.88
C GLU A 250 -1.10 -4.00 27.88
N ILE A 251 -0.46 -3.69 26.75
CA ILE A 251 -0.08 -4.69 25.76
C ILE A 251 0.95 -5.66 26.35
N SER A 252 0.71 -6.95 26.17
CA SER A 252 1.64 -8.00 26.61
C SER A 252 2.96 -7.95 25.85
N PRO A 253 4.12 -8.22 26.53
CA PRO A 253 5.43 -8.15 25.87
C PRO A 253 5.60 -9.10 24.68
N HIS A 254 4.92 -10.25 24.67
CA HIS A 254 4.96 -11.18 23.55
C HIS A 254 4.17 -10.67 22.34
N VAL A 255 3.01 -10.03 22.57
CA VAL A 255 2.18 -9.40 21.52
C VAL A 255 2.94 -8.25 20.88
N GLU A 256 3.58 -7.37 21.65
CA GLU A 256 4.44 -6.32 21.11
C GLU A 256 5.54 -6.87 20.20
N ARG A 257 6.26 -7.91 20.67
CA ARG A 257 7.34 -8.53 19.87
C ARG A 257 6.81 -9.11 18.57
N ALA A 258 5.70 -9.84 18.60
CA ALA A 258 5.10 -10.43 17.41
C ALA A 258 4.65 -9.37 16.40
N ILE A 259 4.03 -8.28 16.86
CA ILE A 259 3.65 -7.15 16.01
C ILE A 259 4.86 -6.49 15.36
N LEU A 260 5.91 -6.19 16.14
CA LEU A 260 7.12 -5.56 15.63
C LEU A 260 7.87 -6.48 14.64
N HIS A 261 7.87 -7.79 14.88
CA HIS A 261 8.42 -8.80 13.98
C HIS A 261 7.64 -8.86 12.66
N ALA A 262 6.30 -8.92 12.73
CA ALA A 262 5.45 -8.89 11.53
C ALA A 262 5.68 -7.60 10.70
N MET A 263 5.96 -6.49 11.37
CA MET A 263 6.21 -5.19 10.75
C MET A 263 7.68 -4.94 10.42
N ALA A 264 8.56 -5.97 10.41
CA ALA A 264 9.94 -5.82 9.94
C ALA A 264 9.99 -5.27 8.51
N MET A 265 10.98 -4.42 8.22
CA MET A 265 11.05 -3.70 6.94
C MET A 265 11.33 -4.63 5.78
N HIS A 266 12.29 -5.56 5.94
CA HIS A 266 12.60 -6.56 4.93
C HIS A 266 11.65 -7.76 5.06
N PRO A 267 11.08 -8.29 3.96
CA PRO A 267 10.20 -9.45 4.03
C PRO A 267 10.82 -10.70 4.68
N ASP A 268 12.13 -10.93 4.47
CA ASP A 268 12.84 -12.08 5.05
C ASP A 268 13.02 -12.01 6.57
N ASP A 269 12.88 -10.80 7.15
CA ASP A 269 12.94 -10.57 8.59
C ASP A 269 11.55 -10.67 9.26
N ARG A 270 10.50 -11.05 8.53
CA ARG A 270 9.13 -11.23 9.02
C ARG A 270 8.83 -12.70 9.27
N PRO A 271 7.77 -13.03 10.07
CA PRO A 271 7.21 -14.37 10.08
C PRO A 271 6.92 -14.84 8.65
N ALA A 272 7.33 -16.06 8.33
CA ALA A 272 7.24 -16.61 6.98
C ALA A 272 5.80 -16.79 6.47
N SER A 273 4.82 -16.81 7.39
CA SER A 273 3.40 -17.01 7.08
C SER A 273 2.51 -16.42 8.19
N ILE A 274 1.22 -16.33 7.91
CA ILE A 274 0.20 -15.98 8.93
C ILE A 274 0.18 -17.02 10.07
N ALA A 275 0.36 -18.32 9.78
CA ALA A 275 0.45 -19.35 10.81
C ALA A 275 1.64 -19.12 11.75
N ALA A 276 2.78 -18.68 11.23
CA ALA A 276 3.94 -18.32 12.06
C ALA A 276 3.65 -17.11 12.95
N LEU A 277 3.02 -16.06 12.40
CA LEU A 277 2.60 -14.89 13.18
C LEU A 277 1.59 -15.26 14.27
N ARG A 278 0.63 -16.11 13.96
CA ARG A 278 -0.36 -16.65 14.92
C ARG A 278 0.33 -17.33 16.09
N ALA A 279 1.29 -18.23 15.82
CA ALA A 279 2.02 -18.95 16.85
C ALA A 279 2.77 -18.00 17.80
N GLU A 280 3.38 -16.93 17.28
CA GLU A 280 4.07 -15.92 18.09
C GLU A 280 3.10 -15.10 18.96
N LEU A 281 1.96 -14.71 18.42
CA LEU A 281 0.95 -13.92 19.12
C LEU A 281 0.27 -14.71 20.25
N LEU A 282 0.02 -16.00 20.04
CA LEU A 282 -0.67 -16.84 21.02
C LEU A 282 0.30 -17.46 22.05
N GLY A 283 1.60 -17.19 21.96
CA GLY A 283 2.59 -17.69 22.91
C GLY A 283 2.83 -19.20 22.83
N ASN A 284 2.37 -19.87 21.75
CA ASN A 284 2.58 -21.31 21.53
C ASN A 284 3.96 -21.64 20.95
N VAL A 285 4.93 -20.74 21.09
CA VAL A 285 6.29 -20.98 20.60
C VAL A 285 7.11 -21.66 21.69
N GLU A 286 6.96 -22.97 21.85
CA GLU A 286 8.03 -23.79 22.39
C GLU A 286 9.21 -23.74 21.39
N GLY A 287 10.23 -22.94 21.71
CA GLY A 287 11.55 -23.05 21.10
C GLY A 287 11.86 -22.17 19.89
N VAL A 288 11.63 -20.86 19.95
CA VAL A 288 12.46 -19.92 19.16
C VAL A 288 13.62 -19.46 20.06
N PRO A 289 14.90 -19.74 19.72
CA PRO A 289 16.01 -19.20 20.47
C PRO A 289 15.91 -17.68 20.41
N GLY A 290 15.77 -17.06 21.58
CA GLY A 290 15.74 -15.60 21.72
C GLY A 290 17.07 -14.98 21.27
N ASN A 291 17.21 -14.68 20.00
CA ASN A 291 18.34 -13.98 19.44
C ASN A 291 17.89 -12.82 18.53
N LEU A 292 16.94 -12.02 19.03
CA LEU A 292 16.74 -10.65 18.57
C LEU A 292 17.63 -9.74 19.42
N GLN A 293 18.94 -9.97 19.33
CA GLN A 293 19.89 -8.96 19.70
C GLN A 293 19.93 -7.94 18.57
N THR A 294 19.24 -6.81 18.80
CA THR A 294 19.62 -5.54 18.19
C THR A 294 21.16 -5.48 18.17
N SER A 295 21.72 -5.35 16.95
CA SER A 295 23.17 -5.20 16.75
C SER A 295 23.65 -3.84 17.27
N HIS A 296 23.50 -3.61 18.57
CA HIS A 296 24.33 -2.67 19.32
C HIS A 296 25.40 -3.52 20.01
N LYS A 297 26.57 -3.65 19.36
CA LYS A 297 27.79 -4.13 20.00
C LYS A 297 28.18 -3.18 21.13
N VAL A 298 27.60 -3.41 22.31
CA VAL A 298 28.19 -2.91 23.54
C VAL A 298 29.22 -3.93 23.94
N PHE A 299 30.49 -3.60 23.71
CA PHE A 299 31.64 -4.35 24.26
C PHE A 299 31.60 -4.22 25.78
N ARG A 300 31.20 -5.31 26.46
CA ARG A 300 31.45 -5.47 27.89
C ARG A 300 32.81 -6.16 28.05
N ALA A 301 33.80 -5.42 28.57
CA ALA A 301 35.10 -5.94 28.91
C ALA A 301 34.95 -6.89 30.09
N GLU A 302 35.21 -8.18 29.89
CA GLU A 302 35.60 -9.08 30.97
C GLU A 302 37.14 -9.27 30.95
N ASN A 303 37.71 -9.17 32.13
CA ASN A 303 39.12 -9.21 32.43
C ASN A 303 39.81 -10.48 31.87
N GLY A 304 40.77 -10.31 31.00
CA GLY A 304 41.66 -11.36 30.53
C GLY A 304 42.65 -10.84 29.50
N SER A 305 43.91 -10.84 29.87
CA SER A 305 45.13 -10.37 29.22
C SER A 305 45.16 -10.21 27.70
N PRO A 306 45.84 -9.17 27.16
CA PRO A 306 45.82 -8.86 25.74
C PRO A 306 46.62 -9.85 24.91
N ARG A 307 45.97 -10.72 24.15
CA ARG A 307 46.58 -11.41 23.01
C ARG A 307 46.48 -10.51 21.80
N LEU A 308 47.62 -10.06 21.30
CA LEU A 308 47.80 -9.37 20.05
C LEU A 308 47.23 -10.22 18.89
N LEU A 309 46.16 -9.79 18.27
CA LEU A 309 45.68 -10.34 17.00
C LEU A 309 46.44 -9.68 15.85
N PRO A 310 46.81 -10.43 14.80
CA PRO A 310 47.57 -9.90 13.69
C PRO A 310 46.74 -8.88 12.88
N ARG A 311 47.38 -7.77 12.66
CA ARG A 311 46.93 -6.63 11.86
C ARG A 311 46.89 -7.02 10.38
N ASN A 312 45.86 -6.65 9.67
CA ASN A 312 45.68 -6.62 8.22
C ASN A 312 45.34 -7.97 7.51
N ARG A 313 44.05 -8.15 7.26
CA ARG A 313 43.62 -8.60 5.94
C ARG A 313 42.84 -7.46 5.28
N ALA A 314 43.56 -6.74 4.41
CA ALA A 314 42.93 -5.90 3.40
C ALA A 314 41.96 -6.80 2.61
N MET A 315 40.71 -6.32 2.40
CA MET A 315 39.79 -6.91 1.44
C MET A 315 40.52 -6.93 0.08
N ALA A 316 41.01 -8.08 -0.33
CA ALA A 316 41.42 -8.30 -1.69
C ALA A 316 40.13 -8.28 -2.52
N ILE A 317 39.94 -7.21 -3.29
CA ILE A 317 38.94 -7.15 -4.34
C ILE A 317 39.28 -8.28 -5.29
N ASP A 318 38.39 -9.28 -5.40
CA ASP A 318 38.53 -10.38 -6.33
C ASP A 318 38.49 -9.81 -7.76
N SER A 319 39.69 -9.67 -8.33
CA SER A 319 39.89 -9.09 -9.65
C SER A 319 39.28 -9.95 -10.79
N ALA A 320 38.95 -11.20 -10.52
CA ALA A 320 38.30 -12.10 -11.46
C ALA A 320 36.79 -11.78 -11.56
N GLY A 321 36.11 -11.61 -10.43
CA GLY A 321 34.68 -11.23 -10.40
C GLY A 321 34.42 -9.83 -10.98
N LEU A 322 35.36 -8.89 -10.75
CA LEU A 322 35.24 -7.54 -11.33
C LEU A 322 35.38 -7.56 -12.87
N ARG A 323 36.26 -8.38 -13.42
CA ARG A 323 36.41 -8.53 -14.87
C ARG A 323 35.19 -9.16 -15.54
N GLU A 324 34.59 -10.12 -14.89
CA GLU A 324 33.37 -10.79 -15.40
C GLU A 324 32.17 -9.88 -15.38
N ALA A 325 31.97 -9.10 -14.32
CA ALA A 325 30.93 -8.08 -14.21
C ALA A 325 31.11 -6.95 -15.25
N LEU A 326 32.34 -6.50 -15.49
CA LEU A 326 32.64 -5.50 -16.51
C LEU A 326 32.40 -6.05 -17.94
N TRP A 327 32.64 -7.33 -18.16
CA TRP A 327 32.43 -7.95 -19.48
C TRP A 327 30.97 -8.17 -19.79
N GLN A 328 30.18 -8.56 -18.80
CA GLN A 328 28.69 -8.70 -18.91
C GLN A 328 28.01 -7.35 -19.14
N ASN A 329 28.54 -6.28 -18.59
CA ASN A 329 27.94 -4.93 -18.70
C ASN A 329 28.63 -4.02 -19.73
N ARG A 330 29.48 -4.56 -20.62
CA ARG A 330 30.27 -3.74 -21.58
C ARG A 330 29.44 -2.83 -22.47
N LEU A 331 28.25 -3.27 -22.90
CA LEU A 331 27.33 -2.48 -23.71
C LEU A 331 26.77 -1.28 -22.92
N LEU A 332 26.45 -1.48 -21.66
CA LEU A 332 25.96 -0.44 -20.76
C LEU A 332 27.04 0.60 -20.46
N LEU A 333 28.26 0.16 -20.26
CA LEU A 333 29.41 1.06 -20.05
C LEU A 333 29.75 1.87 -21.31
N LEU A 334 29.62 1.28 -22.51
CA LEU A 334 29.80 1.98 -23.78
C LEU A 334 28.69 3.02 -24.01
N LEU A 335 27.43 2.69 -23.69
CA LEU A 335 26.31 3.62 -23.76
C LEU A 335 26.48 4.78 -22.77
N LEU A 336 26.92 4.50 -21.55
CA LEU A 336 27.17 5.53 -20.53
C LEU A 336 28.30 6.46 -20.97
N GLY A 337 29.39 5.91 -21.54
CA GLY A 337 30.50 6.68 -22.11
C GLY A 337 30.04 7.57 -23.28
N LEU A 338 29.17 7.06 -24.17
CA LEU A 338 28.63 7.82 -25.29
C LEU A 338 27.72 8.97 -24.81
N LEU A 339 26.87 8.72 -23.81
CA LEU A 339 26.02 9.73 -23.20
C LEU A 339 26.83 10.83 -22.52
N LEU A 340 27.91 10.47 -21.84
CA LEU A 340 28.78 11.42 -21.16
C LEU A 340 29.53 12.31 -22.17
N THR A 341 30.02 11.73 -23.28
CA THR A 341 30.66 12.51 -24.36
C THR A 341 29.66 13.43 -25.04
N LEU A 342 28.42 12.97 -25.29
CA LEU A 342 27.38 13.78 -25.88
C LEU A 342 27.00 14.96 -24.95
N ALA A 343 26.89 14.74 -23.65
CA ALA A 343 26.61 15.78 -22.67
C ALA A 343 27.74 16.84 -22.66
N ILE A 344 29.00 16.43 -22.71
CA ILE A 344 30.15 17.37 -22.78
C ILE A 344 30.09 18.20 -24.07
N VAL A 345 29.82 17.58 -25.22
CA VAL A 345 29.72 18.28 -26.51
C VAL A 345 28.55 19.28 -26.50
N VAL A 346 27.39 18.89 -25.98
CA VAL A 346 26.21 19.80 -25.88
C VAL A 346 26.53 20.98 -24.97
N THR A 347 27.22 20.76 -23.85
CA THR A 347 27.61 21.81 -22.92
C THR A 347 28.61 22.77 -23.56
N ALA A 348 29.60 22.25 -24.29
CA ALA A 348 30.59 23.05 -25.01
C ALA A 348 29.92 23.94 -26.12
N LEU A 349 29.04 23.35 -26.92
CA LEU A 349 28.28 24.09 -27.95
C LEU A 349 27.31 25.12 -27.39
N SER A 350 26.78 24.88 -26.19
CA SER A 350 25.93 25.85 -25.48
C SER A 350 26.75 27.04 -24.94
N ALA A 351 27.98 26.79 -24.50
CA ALA A 351 28.89 27.80 -24.04
C ALA A 351 29.33 28.75 -25.19
N GLU A 352 29.67 28.19 -26.36
CA GLU A 352 29.99 29.00 -27.56
C GLU A 352 28.82 29.88 -28.05
N ARG A 353 27.58 29.37 -27.94
CA ARG A 353 26.38 30.17 -28.29
C ARG A 353 26.12 31.33 -27.33
N SER A 354 26.52 31.23 -26.08
CA SER A 354 26.34 32.29 -25.09
C SER A 354 27.35 33.43 -25.31
N GLU A 355 28.55 33.18 -25.84
CA GLU A 355 29.54 34.19 -26.15
C GLU A 355 29.23 35.00 -27.44
N THR A 356 28.57 34.38 -28.41
CA THR A 356 28.18 35.07 -29.66
C THR A 356 26.90 35.90 -29.52
N SER A 357 26.08 35.69 -28.50
CA SER A 357 24.86 36.49 -28.23
C SER A 357 25.10 37.75 -27.37
N GLY A 358 26.31 37.95 -26.85
CA GLY A 358 26.66 39.04 -25.97
C GLY A 358 27.24 40.28 -26.65
N ALA A 359 27.41 40.29 -27.99
CA ALA A 359 28.12 41.34 -28.70
C ALA A 359 27.26 42.42 -29.38
N ASP A 360 25.93 42.34 -29.38
CA ASP A 360 25.07 43.22 -30.15
C ASP A 360 24.00 43.99 -29.38
N VAL A 361 24.22 44.30 -28.10
CA VAL A 361 23.35 45.21 -27.33
C VAL A 361 24.18 46.28 -26.60
N LYS A 362 24.86 47.13 -27.34
CA LYS A 362 25.30 48.44 -26.85
C LYS A 362 24.96 49.48 -27.88
N ASN A 363 23.96 50.27 -27.59
CA ASN A 363 23.58 51.61 -28.03
C ASN A 363 22.12 51.70 -28.47
N ILE A 364 21.25 51.99 -27.51
CA ILE A 364 20.12 52.93 -27.71
C ILE A 364 19.74 53.41 -26.29
N ALA A 365 20.15 54.64 -25.95
CA ALA A 365 19.63 55.36 -24.79
C ALA A 365 18.29 55.98 -25.17
N PRO A 366 17.22 55.85 -24.40
CA PRO A 366 15.99 56.57 -24.66
C PRO A 366 16.08 58.01 -24.12
N THR A 367 15.71 58.97 -24.98
CA THR A 367 15.46 60.37 -24.66
C THR A 367 14.24 60.57 -23.77
N PRO A 368 14.21 61.48 -22.83
CA PRO A 368 13.13 61.69 -21.87
C PRO A 368 12.00 62.57 -22.46
N ALA A 369 11.04 61.99 -23.14
CA ALA A 369 9.86 62.70 -23.65
C ALA A 369 8.60 61.88 -23.85
N ASP A 370 8.36 60.75 -23.08
CA ASP A 370 7.09 60.03 -23.18
C ASP A 370 6.63 59.45 -21.82
N LEU A 371 6.59 60.32 -20.83
CA LEU A 371 6.03 60.01 -19.50
C LEU A 371 4.94 61.03 -19.12
N SER A 372 3.88 61.13 -19.95
CA SER A 372 2.72 61.96 -19.59
C SER A 372 1.42 61.58 -20.28
N TYR A 373 1.17 60.30 -20.54
CA TYR A 373 -0.17 59.86 -21.00
C TYR A 373 -0.46 58.41 -20.55
N ARG A 374 -0.81 58.24 -19.28
CA ARG A 374 -1.61 57.10 -18.78
C ARG A 374 -1.83 57.18 -17.27
N LEU A 375 -2.52 58.19 -16.81
CA LEU A 375 -3.19 58.23 -15.51
C LEU A 375 -4.47 59.03 -15.62
N GLN A 376 -5.45 58.50 -16.36
CA GLN A 376 -6.86 58.91 -16.29
C GLN A 376 -7.66 57.82 -16.99
N ASP A 377 -8.13 56.86 -16.24
CA ASP A 377 -9.38 56.14 -16.41
C ASP A 377 -9.36 54.85 -15.56
N ALA A 378 -9.64 54.99 -14.30
CA ALA A 378 -10.10 53.92 -13.47
C ALA A 378 -10.90 54.47 -12.28
N SER A 379 -12.08 54.98 -12.57
CA SER A 379 -13.12 55.14 -11.55
C SER A 379 -14.49 54.88 -12.18
N LEU A 380 -15.30 54.12 -11.47
CA LEU A 380 -16.73 53.77 -11.68
C LEU A 380 -16.94 52.40 -12.33
N LYS A 381 -17.60 51.46 -11.69
CA LYS A 381 -18.69 51.30 -10.73
C LYS A 381 -18.96 49.81 -10.55
N PHE A 382 -19.15 49.39 -9.32
CA PHE A 382 -20.05 48.23 -9.00
C PHE A 382 -21.53 48.68 -9.13
N PRO A 383 -22.50 47.81 -9.34
CA PRO A 383 -23.12 47.07 -8.30
C PRO A 383 -22.94 45.56 -8.41
#